data_d2d3bedac27ceaf38e49fe1a8663c341
#
_entry.id   d2d3bedac27ceaf38e49fe1a8663c341
#
_cell.length_a   1.000
_cell.length_b   1.000
_cell.length_c   1.000
_cell.angle_alpha   90.00
_cell.angle_beta   90.00
_cell.angle_gamma   90.00
#
_symmetry.space_group_name_H-M   'P 1'
#
loop_
_entity.id
_entity.type
_entity.pdbx_description
1 polymer ?
#
loop_
_entity_poly.entity_id
_entity_poly.type
_entity_poly.pdbx_seq_one_letter_code
_entity_poly.pdbx_strand_id
1 'polypeptide(L)'
;MKKLCLLLLLCFLSVTTALADSPRFDNMRTVVIADTTQDSYAARFMKSRLKQPFRIPYWDRIETDTALSPSDVNIDTLRTLAAQYKADVVLFPVVQTWYWRQHMAGFWRYDDDEIITECLYHLTVYAYDKRSDTFRSYSDKGREVESASILNDPNEILTESMDRIMKKLPYKRIPTDIEDIATGGTTLQTRTTEGGAKILTNTFPQAI
;
A
#
# COMPACT_ATOMS: atom_id res chain seq x y z
N MET A 1 -5.37 -8.11 51.72
CA MET A 1 -4.55 -7.05 51.13
C MET A 1 -3.58 -7.56 50.06
N LYS A 2 -2.80 -8.64 50.27
CA LYS A 2 -1.85 -9.16 49.24
C LYS A 2 -2.46 -9.57 47.90
N LYS A 3 -3.68 -10.16 47.90
CA LYS A 3 -4.39 -10.53 46.66
C LYS A 3 -4.90 -9.35 45.83
N LEU A 4 -5.25 -8.23 46.51
CA LEU A 4 -5.70 -7.01 45.82
C LEU A 4 -4.53 -6.29 45.14
N CYS A 5 -3.37 -6.26 45.75
CA CYS A 5 -2.16 -5.70 45.13
C CYS A 5 -1.69 -6.49 43.92
N LEU A 6 -1.85 -7.84 43.94
CA LEU A 6 -1.49 -8.69 42.82
C LEU A 6 -2.42 -8.43 41.60
N LEU A 7 -3.71 -8.24 41.87
CA LEU A 7 -4.69 -7.95 40.81
C LEU A 7 -4.45 -6.57 40.18
N LEU A 8 -4.12 -5.55 40.99
CA LEU A 8 -3.75 -4.22 40.50
C LEU A 8 -2.45 -4.26 39.68
N LEU A 9 -1.46 -5.05 40.07
CA LEU A 9 -0.21 -5.21 39.34
C LEU A 9 -0.44 -5.89 37.99
N LEU A 10 -1.33 -6.89 37.93
CA LEU A 10 -1.70 -7.54 36.67
C LEU A 10 -2.44 -6.60 35.72
N CYS A 11 -3.31 -5.72 36.22
CA CYS A 11 -3.98 -4.70 35.40
C CYS A 11 -3.00 -3.66 34.85
N PHE A 12 -1.96 -3.28 35.57
CA PHE A 12 -0.93 -2.37 35.09
C PHE A 12 -0.03 -3.01 34.00
N LEU A 13 0.19 -4.32 34.04
CA LEU A 13 0.99 -5.03 33.04
C LEU A 13 0.23 -5.24 31.73
N SER A 14 -1.11 -5.23 31.73
CA SER A 14 -1.91 -5.38 30.52
C SER A 14 -2.11 -4.08 29.72
N VAL A 15 -1.78 -2.92 30.28
CA VAL A 15 -1.95 -1.62 29.61
C VAL A 15 -0.78 -1.27 28.68
N THR A 16 0.36 -1.99 28.77
CA THR A 16 1.57 -1.63 28.03
C THR A 16 1.67 -2.19 26.61
N THR A 17 0.69 -2.95 26.12
CA THR A 17 0.77 -3.57 24.79
C THR A 17 -0.13 -2.93 23.72
N ALA A 18 -0.86 -1.88 24.06
CA ALA A 18 -1.61 -1.09 23.09
C ALA A 18 -0.88 0.21 22.73
N LEU A 19 0.42 0.14 22.50
CA LEU A 19 1.06 1.12 21.62
C LEU A 19 0.61 0.76 20.20
N ALA A 20 -0.62 1.17 19.88
CA ALA A 20 -1.03 1.33 18.50
C ALA A 20 0.14 2.01 17.78
N ASP A 21 0.58 1.43 16.67
CA ASP A 21 1.55 2.07 15.77
C ASP A 21 1.06 3.50 15.53
N SER A 22 1.49 4.41 16.36
CA SER A 22 1.20 5.83 16.18
C SER A 22 1.75 6.20 14.82
N PRO A 23 0.99 6.93 14.01
CA PRO A 23 1.46 7.36 12.69
C PRO A 23 2.83 8.00 12.89
N ARG A 24 3.84 7.41 12.26
CA ARG A 24 5.22 7.90 12.38
C ARG A 24 5.30 9.24 11.68
N PHE A 25 5.31 10.29 12.46
CA PHE A 25 5.70 11.62 12.03
C PHE A 25 7.23 11.64 11.99
N ASP A 26 7.82 11.23 10.89
CA ASP A 26 9.26 11.26 10.81
C ASP A 26 9.75 11.77 9.44
N ASN A 27 11.04 12.04 9.39
CA ASN A 27 11.73 12.61 8.24
C ASN A 27 11.86 11.65 7.06
N MET A 28 11.08 10.57 7.00
CA MET A 28 11.00 9.73 5.81
C MET A 28 10.40 10.53 4.67
N ARG A 29 11.12 10.61 3.59
CA ARG A 29 10.72 11.43 2.46
C ARG A 29 10.60 10.64 1.17
N THR A 30 11.50 9.70 0.96
CA THR A 30 11.64 9.02 -0.33
C THR A 30 10.97 7.66 -0.31
N VAL A 31 10.02 7.44 -1.21
CA VAL A 31 9.34 6.16 -1.40
C VAL A 31 9.56 5.62 -2.81
N VAL A 32 9.93 4.37 -2.90
CA VAL A 32 9.94 3.59 -4.15
C VAL A 32 8.68 2.76 -4.22
N ILE A 33 7.92 2.91 -5.32
CA ILE A 33 6.85 1.99 -5.68
C ILE A 33 7.40 1.10 -6.79
N ALA A 34 7.81 -0.11 -6.42
CA ALA A 34 8.38 -1.06 -7.35
C ALA A 34 7.33 -1.59 -8.31
N ASP A 35 7.75 -1.79 -9.56
CA ASP A 35 6.89 -2.37 -10.59
C ASP A 35 6.84 -3.89 -10.47
N THR A 36 5.79 -4.50 -10.98
CA THR A 36 5.57 -5.95 -10.95
C THR A 36 5.54 -6.51 -12.36
N THR A 37 6.04 -7.73 -12.53
CA THR A 37 5.90 -8.48 -13.80
C THR A 37 4.44 -8.93 -14.05
N GLN A 38 3.55 -8.75 -13.07
CA GLN A 38 2.14 -9.06 -13.23
C GLN A 38 1.44 -8.01 -14.08
N ASP A 39 1.13 -8.35 -15.33
CA ASP A 39 0.36 -7.48 -16.23
C ASP A 39 -1.15 -7.74 -16.12
N SER A 40 -1.68 -7.63 -14.93
CA SER A 40 -3.11 -7.74 -14.67
C SER A 40 -3.73 -6.36 -14.42
N TYR A 41 -5.04 -6.25 -14.70
CA TYR A 41 -5.77 -5.04 -14.35
C TYR A 41 -5.66 -4.71 -12.85
N ALA A 42 -5.82 -5.73 -11.99
CA ALA A 42 -5.72 -5.55 -10.54
C ALA A 42 -4.32 -5.08 -10.10
N ALA A 43 -3.24 -5.56 -10.72
CA ALA A 43 -1.88 -5.12 -10.41
C ALA A 43 -1.67 -3.64 -10.79
N ARG A 44 -2.12 -3.22 -11.97
CA ARG A 44 -2.07 -1.81 -12.39
C ARG A 44 -2.91 -0.92 -11.47
N PHE A 45 -4.10 -1.40 -11.08
CA PHE A 45 -4.95 -0.69 -10.13
C PHE A 45 -4.27 -0.50 -8.77
N MET A 46 -3.70 -1.58 -8.19
CA MET A 46 -2.97 -1.52 -6.92
C MET A 46 -1.82 -0.49 -6.98
N LYS A 47 -1.01 -0.53 -8.05
CA LYS A 47 0.08 0.44 -8.26
C LYS A 47 -0.44 1.88 -8.30
N SER A 48 -1.53 2.12 -9.00
CA SER A 48 -2.17 3.44 -9.08
C SER A 48 -2.68 3.93 -7.71
N ARG A 49 -3.34 3.05 -6.96
CA ARG A 49 -3.88 3.39 -5.63
C ARG A 49 -2.78 3.66 -4.61
N LEU A 50 -1.66 2.95 -4.67
CA LEU A 50 -0.51 3.19 -3.79
C LEU A 50 0.11 4.57 -3.98
N LYS A 51 -0.06 5.22 -5.11
CA LYS A 51 0.43 6.58 -5.34
C LYS A 51 -0.32 7.63 -4.54
N GLN A 52 -1.55 7.34 -4.11
CA GLN A 52 -2.42 8.32 -3.46
C GLN A 52 -1.93 8.78 -2.07
N PRO A 53 -1.50 7.89 -1.14
CA PRO A 53 -0.97 8.32 0.15
C PRO A 53 0.42 8.99 0.02
N PHE A 54 1.15 8.71 -1.05
CA PHE A 54 2.49 9.24 -1.31
C PHE A 54 2.44 10.40 -2.29
N ARG A 55 1.71 11.44 -1.92
CA ARG A 55 1.53 12.61 -2.77
C ARG A 55 2.78 13.48 -2.78
N ILE A 56 3.10 13.99 -3.95
CA ILE A 56 4.05 15.07 -4.14
C ILE A 56 3.32 16.39 -3.77
N PRO A 57 3.92 17.33 -3.03
CA PRO A 57 5.33 17.43 -2.64
C PRO A 57 5.72 16.73 -1.33
N TYR A 58 4.79 16.09 -0.64
CA TYR A 58 5.04 15.51 0.69
C TYR A 58 5.99 14.32 0.65
N TRP A 59 6.04 13.61 -0.49
CA TRP A 59 6.91 12.48 -0.73
C TRP A 59 7.67 12.65 -2.04
N ASP A 60 8.95 12.31 -2.03
CA ASP A 60 9.73 12.07 -3.25
C ASP A 60 9.42 10.66 -3.72
N ARG A 61 8.48 10.54 -4.66
CA ARG A 61 8.03 9.25 -5.16
C ARG A 61 8.85 8.82 -6.37
N ILE A 62 9.44 7.64 -6.28
CA ILE A 62 10.21 7.00 -7.34
C ILE A 62 9.39 5.83 -7.90
N GLU A 63 9.25 5.80 -9.20
CA GLU A 63 8.65 4.69 -9.93
C GLU A 63 9.77 3.95 -10.67
N THR A 64 9.91 2.64 -10.41
CA THR A 64 10.95 1.84 -11.03
C THR A 64 10.49 1.35 -12.40
N ASP A 65 11.39 1.34 -13.38
CA ASP A 65 11.14 0.72 -14.69
C ASP A 65 11.48 -0.79 -14.66
N THR A 66 12.17 -1.24 -13.62
CA THR A 66 12.50 -2.66 -13.43
C THR A 66 11.36 -3.35 -12.72
N ALA A 67 10.69 -4.25 -13.43
CA ALA A 67 9.62 -5.05 -12.87
C ALA A 67 10.19 -6.22 -12.08
N LEU A 68 9.71 -6.41 -10.85
CA LEU A 68 10.05 -7.55 -10.00
C LEU A 68 9.03 -8.67 -10.16
N SER A 69 9.50 -9.91 -10.10
CA SER A 69 8.61 -11.06 -9.99
C SER A 69 8.08 -11.19 -8.55
N PRO A 70 6.80 -11.54 -8.35
CA PRO A 70 6.28 -11.85 -7.03
C PRO A 70 7.05 -12.93 -6.27
N SER A 71 7.71 -13.87 -6.99
CA SER A 71 8.57 -14.91 -6.40
C SER A 71 9.87 -14.37 -5.80
N ASP A 72 10.32 -13.22 -6.28
CA ASP A 72 11.63 -12.67 -5.90
C ASP A 72 11.53 -11.71 -4.71
N VAL A 73 10.31 -11.57 -4.16
CA VAL A 73 10.04 -10.68 -3.03
C VAL A 73 10.60 -11.25 -1.74
N ASN A 74 11.63 -10.61 -1.26
CA ASN A 74 12.24 -10.89 0.04
C ASN A 74 12.86 -9.60 0.59
N ILE A 75 13.32 -9.65 1.83
CA ILE A 75 13.92 -8.49 2.50
C ILE A 75 15.16 -7.98 1.77
N ASP A 76 15.99 -8.88 1.23
CA ASP A 76 17.26 -8.50 0.60
C ASP A 76 17.03 -7.80 -0.74
N THR A 77 16.04 -8.27 -1.51
CA THR A 77 15.65 -7.63 -2.78
C THR A 77 15.15 -6.21 -2.53
N LEU A 78 14.24 -6.02 -1.57
CA LEU A 78 13.70 -4.68 -1.27
C LEU A 78 14.73 -3.79 -0.59
N ARG A 79 15.65 -4.35 0.22
CA ARG A 79 16.78 -3.62 0.80
C ARG A 79 17.74 -3.12 -0.30
N THR A 80 18.01 -3.96 -1.29
CA THR A 80 18.84 -3.60 -2.44
C THR A 80 18.22 -2.46 -3.23
N LEU A 81 16.91 -2.51 -3.50
CA LEU A 81 16.19 -1.41 -4.13
C LEU A 81 16.23 -0.13 -3.30
N ALA A 82 16.03 -0.24 -1.98
CA ALA A 82 16.13 0.91 -1.08
C ALA A 82 17.51 1.56 -1.13
N ALA A 83 18.56 0.76 -1.21
CA ALA A 83 19.94 1.25 -1.34
C ALA A 83 20.20 1.90 -2.70
N GLN A 84 19.77 1.24 -3.79
CA GLN A 84 19.93 1.72 -5.17
C GLN A 84 19.29 3.09 -5.39
N TYR A 85 18.08 3.28 -4.91
CA TYR A 85 17.32 4.50 -5.10
C TYR A 85 17.43 5.48 -3.91
N LYS A 86 18.27 5.15 -2.90
CA LYS A 86 18.39 5.91 -1.64
C LYS A 86 17.03 6.18 -0.99
N ALA A 87 16.12 5.22 -1.09
CA ALA A 87 14.76 5.35 -0.59
C ALA A 87 14.67 5.01 0.89
N ASP A 88 13.75 5.67 1.57
CA ASP A 88 13.41 5.39 2.98
C ASP A 88 12.44 4.22 3.08
N VAL A 89 11.52 4.13 2.11
CA VAL A 89 10.49 3.09 2.04
C VAL A 89 10.43 2.50 0.65
N VAL A 90 10.31 1.17 0.57
CA VAL A 90 10.04 0.46 -0.70
C VAL A 90 8.72 -0.27 -0.56
N LEU A 91 7.82 -0.07 -1.51
CA LEU A 91 6.54 -0.75 -1.59
C LEU A 91 6.48 -1.61 -2.85
N PHE A 92 5.99 -2.81 -2.70
CA PHE A 92 5.80 -3.73 -3.81
C PHE A 92 4.40 -4.36 -3.78
N PRO A 93 3.51 -3.97 -4.71
CA PRO A 93 2.18 -4.55 -4.83
C PRO A 93 2.21 -5.90 -5.53
N VAL A 94 1.49 -6.87 -4.99
CA VAL A 94 1.34 -8.23 -5.56
C VAL A 94 -0.11 -8.65 -5.51
N VAL A 95 -0.61 -9.11 -6.64
CA VAL A 95 -1.90 -9.78 -6.74
C VAL A 95 -1.67 -11.28 -6.55
N GLN A 96 -2.03 -11.82 -5.40
CA GLN A 96 -1.94 -13.25 -5.13
C GLN A 96 -3.08 -14.00 -5.83
N THR A 97 -4.27 -13.42 -5.77
CA THR A 97 -5.46 -13.95 -6.43
C THR A 97 -6.36 -12.79 -6.83
N TRP A 98 -6.82 -12.83 -8.06
CA TRP A 98 -7.88 -11.97 -8.57
C TRP A 98 -8.69 -12.76 -9.57
N TYR A 99 -9.91 -13.12 -9.18
CA TYR A 99 -10.82 -13.88 -9.98
C TYR A 99 -12.20 -13.27 -9.87
N TRP A 100 -12.76 -12.90 -11.00
CA TRP A 100 -14.10 -12.34 -11.10
C TRP A 100 -14.84 -13.05 -12.23
N ARG A 101 -16.02 -13.54 -11.94
CA ARG A 101 -16.88 -14.18 -12.93
C ARG A 101 -18.34 -13.96 -12.64
N GLN A 102 -19.14 -14.06 -13.69
CA GLN A 102 -20.58 -14.22 -13.58
C GLN A 102 -20.96 -15.61 -14.07
N HIS A 103 -21.86 -16.26 -13.39
CA HIS A 103 -22.38 -17.57 -13.78
C HIS A 103 -23.84 -17.71 -13.39
N MET A 104 -24.58 -18.54 -14.13
CA MET A 104 -25.96 -18.86 -13.81
C MET A 104 -25.98 -19.85 -12.64
N ALA A 105 -26.72 -19.54 -11.59
CA ALA A 105 -27.05 -20.46 -10.54
C ALA A 105 -28.42 -21.09 -10.86
N GLY A 106 -28.40 -22.16 -11.61
CA GLY A 106 -29.62 -22.92 -11.89
C GLY A 106 -30.02 -23.76 -10.69
N PHE A 107 -31.08 -23.42 -10.00
CA PHE A 107 -31.77 -24.35 -9.10
C PHE A 107 -32.76 -25.17 -9.91
N TRP A 108 -32.57 -26.45 -9.94
CA TRP A 108 -33.34 -27.45 -10.70
C TRP A 108 -34.87 -27.46 -10.46
N ARG A 109 -35.40 -26.50 -9.74
CA ARG A 109 -36.83 -26.53 -9.32
C ARG A 109 -37.65 -25.25 -9.52
N TYR A 110 -37.04 -24.13 -9.86
CA TYR A 110 -37.76 -22.88 -10.08
C TYR A 110 -37.20 -22.19 -11.31
N ASP A 111 -38.11 -21.61 -12.07
CA ASP A 111 -37.91 -21.00 -13.40
C ASP A 111 -37.11 -19.65 -13.34
N ASP A 112 -36.48 -19.38 -12.21
CA ASP A 112 -35.68 -18.16 -12.01
C ASP A 112 -34.18 -18.50 -12.11
N ASP A 113 -33.66 -18.42 -13.33
CA ASP A 113 -32.22 -18.45 -13.60
C ASP A 113 -31.59 -17.18 -13.04
N GLU A 114 -31.06 -17.28 -11.82
CA GLU A 114 -30.33 -16.17 -11.19
C GLU A 114 -28.88 -16.16 -11.66
N ILE A 115 -28.45 -15.01 -12.20
CA ILE A 115 -27.04 -14.80 -12.50
C ILE A 115 -26.34 -14.35 -11.22
N ILE A 116 -25.28 -15.04 -10.84
CA ILE A 116 -24.47 -14.72 -9.67
C ILE A 116 -23.12 -14.16 -10.12
N THR A 117 -22.71 -13.06 -9.49
CA THR A 117 -21.36 -12.52 -9.56
C THR A 117 -20.54 -13.05 -8.41
N GLU A 118 -19.42 -13.70 -8.71
CA GLU A 118 -18.46 -14.18 -7.73
C GLU A 118 -17.12 -13.48 -7.92
N CYS A 119 -16.59 -12.89 -6.86
CA CYS A 119 -15.25 -12.31 -6.81
C CYS A 119 -14.44 -12.99 -5.69
N LEU A 120 -13.28 -13.52 -6.06
CA LEU A 120 -12.29 -14.04 -5.13
C LEU A 120 -11.03 -13.21 -5.27
N TYR A 121 -10.57 -12.62 -4.17
CA TYR A 121 -9.41 -11.75 -4.20
C TYR A 121 -8.45 -11.99 -3.03
N HIS A 122 -7.18 -11.81 -3.29
CA HIS A 122 -6.11 -11.73 -2.31
C HIS A 122 -5.05 -10.77 -2.83
N LEU A 123 -5.00 -9.59 -2.24
CA LEU A 123 -4.08 -8.51 -2.58
C LEU A 123 -3.09 -8.32 -1.45
N THR A 124 -1.83 -8.11 -1.79
CA THR A 124 -0.76 -7.94 -0.80
C THR A 124 0.15 -6.79 -1.21
N VAL A 125 0.50 -5.93 -0.26
CA VAL A 125 1.55 -4.92 -0.41
C VAL A 125 2.67 -5.29 0.54
N TYR A 126 3.82 -5.61 -0.02
CA TYR A 126 5.05 -5.78 0.73
C TYR A 126 5.69 -4.43 0.93
N ALA A 127 6.19 -4.19 2.13
CA ALA A 127 6.84 -2.94 2.50
C ALA A 127 8.16 -3.20 3.21
N TYR A 128 9.19 -2.51 2.78
CA TYR A 128 10.47 -2.44 3.45
C TYR A 128 10.71 -1.03 3.96
N ASP A 129 11.04 -0.92 5.23
CA ASP A 129 11.38 0.32 5.92
C ASP A 129 12.87 0.30 6.23
N LYS A 130 13.63 1.19 5.58
CA LYS A 130 15.07 1.28 5.71
C LYS A 130 15.51 1.67 7.12
N ARG A 131 14.76 2.53 7.79
CA ARG A 131 15.14 3.05 9.10
C ARG A 131 15.10 1.99 10.19
N SER A 132 14.07 1.14 10.15
CA SER A 132 13.90 0.05 11.11
C SER A 132 14.45 -1.28 10.60
N ASP A 133 14.94 -1.33 9.36
CA ASP A 133 15.35 -2.54 8.64
C ASP A 133 14.28 -3.65 8.72
N THR A 134 13.01 -3.26 8.56
CA THR A 134 11.90 -4.20 8.69
C THR A 134 11.21 -4.44 7.36
N PHE A 135 10.89 -5.72 7.13
CA PHE A 135 10.07 -6.19 6.02
C PHE A 135 8.72 -6.64 6.56
N ARG A 136 7.64 -6.09 6.01
CA ARG A 136 6.27 -6.41 6.42
C ARG A 136 5.38 -6.61 5.20
N SER A 137 4.31 -7.39 5.38
CA SER A 137 3.25 -7.55 4.38
C SER A 137 1.93 -7.03 4.93
N TYR A 138 1.20 -6.31 4.09
CA TYR A 138 -0.14 -5.82 4.36
C TYR A 138 -1.07 -6.41 3.33
N SER A 139 -1.98 -7.26 3.76
CA SER A 139 -2.86 -7.98 2.86
C SER A 139 -4.32 -7.80 3.21
N ASP A 140 -5.13 -7.98 2.18
CA ASP A 140 -6.57 -8.13 2.27
C ASP A 140 -7.02 -9.23 1.33
N LYS A 141 -7.96 -10.06 1.80
CA LYS A 141 -8.49 -11.19 1.04
C LYS A 141 -9.95 -11.40 1.37
N GLY A 142 -10.69 -11.83 0.37
CA GLY A 142 -12.11 -12.13 0.56
C GLY A 142 -12.68 -12.90 -0.60
N ARG A 143 -13.92 -13.31 -0.41
CA ARG A 143 -14.79 -13.87 -1.42
C ARG A 143 -16.13 -13.16 -1.30
N GLU A 144 -16.56 -12.54 -2.37
CA GLU A 144 -17.85 -11.88 -2.46
C GLU A 144 -18.70 -12.61 -3.48
N VAL A 145 -19.95 -12.86 -3.12
CA VAL A 145 -20.93 -13.54 -3.96
C VAL A 145 -22.23 -12.78 -3.85
N GLU A 146 -22.66 -12.23 -4.96
CA GLU A 146 -23.86 -11.39 -5.04
C GLU A 146 -24.68 -11.73 -6.27
N SER A 147 -26.00 -11.48 -6.20
CA SER A 147 -26.83 -11.53 -7.39
C SER A 147 -26.30 -10.58 -8.45
N ALA A 148 -26.19 -11.06 -9.68
CA ALA A 148 -25.61 -10.25 -10.74
C ALA A 148 -26.47 -9.02 -11.02
N SER A 149 -25.84 -7.89 -11.00
CA SER A 149 -26.40 -6.60 -11.35
C SER A 149 -25.46 -5.89 -12.32
N ILE A 150 -26.04 -5.02 -13.15
CA ILE A 150 -25.24 -4.09 -13.95
C ILE A 150 -24.43 -3.12 -13.08
N LEU A 151 -24.77 -3.03 -11.78
CA LEU A 151 -24.08 -2.20 -10.80
C LEU A 151 -22.90 -2.92 -10.13
N ASN A 152 -22.72 -4.24 -10.34
CA ASN A 152 -21.57 -4.95 -9.82
C ASN A 152 -20.30 -4.48 -10.54
N ASP A 153 -19.52 -3.63 -9.89
CA ASP A 153 -18.25 -3.14 -10.42
C ASP A 153 -17.07 -3.78 -9.69
N PRO A 154 -16.24 -4.59 -10.37
CA PRO A 154 -15.04 -5.17 -9.77
C PRO A 154 -14.08 -4.08 -9.24
N ASN A 155 -14.16 -2.85 -9.73
CA ASN A 155 -13.36 -1.74 -9.22
C ASN A 155 -13.75 -1.33 -7.79
N GLU A 156 -14.99 -1.51 -7.40
CA GLU A 156 -15.45 -1.22 -6.04
C GLU A 156 -14.76 -2.16 -5.05
N ILE A 157 -14.77 -3.45 -5.33
CA ILE A 157 -14.09 -4.47 -4.52
C ILE A 157 -12.59 -4.19 -4.41
N LEU A 158 -11.94 -3.86 -5.55
CA LEU A 158 -10.52 -3.49 -5.56
C LEU A 158 -10.27 -2.22 -4.73
N THR A 159 -11.15 -1.23 -4.84
CA THR A 159 -11.04 0.03 -4.11
C THR A 159 -11.15 -0.20 -2.60
N GLU A 160 -12.16 -0.92 -2.15
CA GLU A 160 -12.36 -1.22 -0.74
C GLU A 160 -11.22 -2.06 -0.16
N SER A 161 -10.78 -3.09 -0.90
CA SER A 161 -9.66 -3.92 -0.49
C SER A 161 -8.38 -3.10 -0.34
N MET A 162 -8.07 -2.24 -1.32
CA MET A 162 -6.91 -1.35 -1.24
C MET A 162 -7.05 -0.33 -0.11
N ASP A 163 -8.24 0.19 0.15
CA ASP A 163 -8.46 1.11 1.28
C ASP A 163 -8.22 0.42 2.62
N ARG A 164 -8.62 -0.85 2.76
CA ARG A 164 -8.31 -1.66 3.95
C ARG A 164 -6.80 -1.89 4.11
N ILE A 165 -6.08 -2.15 3.01
CA ILE A 165 -4.61 -2.27 3.03
C ILE A 165 -3.97 -0.93 3.39
N MET A 166 -4.36 0.16 2.74
CA MET A 166 -3.79 1.49 2.99
C MET A 166 -4.02 2.00 4.41
N LYS A 167 -5.14 1.64 5.04
CA LYS A 167 -5.39 1.95 6.46
C LYS A 167 -4.39 1.27 7.40
N LYS A 168 -3.86 0.10 7.01
CA LYS A 168 -2.86 -0.66 7.78
C LYS A 168 -1.43 -0.15 7.57
N LEU A 169 -1.17 0.58 6.46
CA LEU A 169 0.17 1.11 6.18
C LEU A 169 0.53 2.22 7.19
N PRO A 170 1.69 2.12 7.86
CA PRO A 170 2.09 3.09 8.89
C PRO A 170 2.66 4.40 8.33
N TYR A 171 2.80 4.50 7.02
CA TYR A 171 3.48 5.60 6.33
C TYR A 171 2.54 6.79 6.11
N LYS A 172 2.20 7.47 7.19
CA LYS A 172 1.45 8.73 7.14
C LYS A 172 2.39 9.86 7.49
N ARG A 173 2.72 10.70 6.51
CA ARG A 173 3.55 11.88 6.74
C ARG A 173 2.67 13.09 7.01
N ILE A 174 2.91 13.77 8.13
CA ILE A 174 2.54 15.16 8.30
C ILE A 174 3.82 15.95 8.04
N PRO A 175 3.86 16.81 7.01
CA PRO A 175 5.04 17.60 6.74
C PRO A 175 5.30 18.54 7.93
N THR A 176 6.50 18.46 8.49
CA THR A 176 7.00 19.43 9.47
C THR A 176 7.74 20.57 8.78
N ASP A 177 8.03 20.42 7.49
CA ASP A 177 8.72 21.32 6.58
C ASP A 177 7.74 22.16 5.73
N ILE A 178 6.64 22.59 6.35
CA ILE A 178 5.57 23.36 5.67
C ILE A 178 6.09 24.71 5.14
N GLU A 179 7.11 25.28 5.76
CA GLU A 179 7.69 26.55 5.31
C GLU A 179 8.25 26.46 3.89
N ASP A 180 8.87 25.35 3.53
CA ASP A 180 9.39 25.08 2.19
C ASP A 180 8.27 24.90 1.14
N ILE A 181 7.09 24.47 1.59
CA ILE A 181 5.91 24.24 0.73
C ILE A 181 5.13 25.55 0.51
N ALA A 182 5.10 26.42 1.52
CA ALA A 182 4.30 27.65 1.49
C ALA A 182 4.96 28.79 0.69
N THR A 183 6.27 28.76 0.49
CA THR A 183 7.04 29.89 -0.09
C THR A 183 7.39 29.74 -1.56
N GLY A 184 7.17 28.58 -2.19
CA GLY A 184 7.58 28.40 -3.58
C GLY A 184 6.57 27.63 -4.44
N GLY A 185 6.28 28.20 -5.60
CA GLY A 185 5.61 27.44 -6.65
C GLY A 185 6.43 26.18 -6.97
N THR A 186 5.87 25.03 -6.67
CA THR A 186 6.54 23.74 -6.84
C THR A 186 6.61 23.40 -8.31
N THR A 187 7.78 23.45 -8.90
CA THR A 187 8.01 22.95 -10.26
C THR A 187 8.34 21.46 -10.17
N LEU A 188 7.45 20.63 -10.67
CA LEU A 188 7.71 19.19 -10.80
C LEU A 188 8.78 18.98 -11.88
N GLN A 189 9.93 18.46 -11.47
CA GLN A 189 10.96 18.04 -12.42
C GLN A 189 11.02 16.51 -12.45
N THR A 190 11.00 15.97 -13.65
CA THR A 190 11.28 14.55 -13.87
C THR A 190 12.78 14.38 -14.04
N ARG A 191 13.43 13.70 -13.11
CA ARG A 191 14.83 13.33 -13.20
C ARG A 191 14.94 11.84 -13.46
N THR A 192 15.69 11.45 -14.47
CA THR A 192 16.00 10.05 -14.72
C THR A 192 17.28 9.68 -13.99
N THR A 193 17.26 8.61 -13.20
CA THR A 193 18.47 8.06 -12.55
C THR A 193 19.31 7.31 -13.56
N GLU A 194 20.59 7.03 -13.20
CA GLU A 194 21.48 6.18 -13.99
C GLU A 194 20.92 4.77 -14.25
N GLY A 195 19.98 4.32 -13.42
CA GLY A 195 19.24 3.05 -13.59
C GLY A 195 17.96 3.14 -14.40
N GLY A 196 17.66 4.28 -15.07
CA GLY A 196 16.47 4.44 -15.92
C GLY A 196 15.19 4.78 -15.18
N ALA A 197 15.19 4.83 -13.85
CA ALA A 197 14.00 5.17 -13.07
C ALA A 197 13.66 6.66 -13.18
N LYS A 198 12.38 6.96 -13.40
CA LYS A 198 11.87 8.34 -13.40
C LYS A 198 11.59 8.78 -11.97
N ILE A 199 12.31 9.78 -11.51
CA ILE A 199 12.09 10.44 -10.22
C ILE A 199 11.31 11.71 -10.49
N LEU A 200 10.14 11.85 -9.84
CA LEU A 200 9.45 13.12 -9.76
C LEU A 200 9.96 13.84 -8.51
N THR A 201 10.84 14.81 -8.71
CA THR A 201 11.37 15.64 -7.62
C THR A 201 10.74 17.00 -7.64
N ASN A 202 10.47 17.53 -6.44
CA ASN A 202 10.21 18.95 -6.29
C ASN A 202 11.55 19.69 -6.24
N THR A 203 11.79 20.57 -7.17
CA THR A 203 12.83 21.58 -7.03
C THR A 203 12.19 22.81 -6.43
N PHE A 204 12.58 23.13 -5.21
CA PHE A 204 12.30 24.45 -4.66
C PHE A 204 13.23 25.44 -5.36
N PRO A 205 12.73 26.59 -5.83
CA PRO A 205 13.61 27.66 -6.25
C PRO A 205 14.45 28.04 -5.03
N GLN A 206 15.77 27.87 -5.12
CA GLN A 206 16.66 28.43 -4.13
C GLN A 206 16.42 29.92 -4.16
N ALA A 207 16.01 30.49 -3.02
CA ALA A 207 15.95 31.93 -2.86
C ALA A 207 17.37 32.48 -3.08
N ILE A 208 17.49 33.36 -4.06
CA ILE A 208 18.71 34.13 -4.36
C ILE A 208 18.86 35.23 -3.31
#